data_47bba0fd65acaaa5525435d2b6844924
#
_entry.id   47bba0fd65acaaa5525435d2b6844924
#
_cell.length_a   1.000
_cell.length_b   1.000
_cell.length_c   1.000
_cell.angle_alpha   90.00
_cell.angle_beta   90.00
_cell.angle_gamma   90.00
#
_symmetry.space_group_name_H-M   'P 1'
#
loop_
_entity.id
_entity.type
_entity.pdbx_description
1 polymer ?
#
loop_
_entity_poly.entity_id
_entity_poly.type
_entity_poly.pdbx_seq_one_letter_code
_entity_poly.pdbx_strand_id
1 'polypeptide(L)'
;MRLFIAVCILGLTALTMPLKAGDEFCGGIRNTAFQAGEILTYKVLYKLGGVYVGAGEAVFTTTLEHMNGKEVYHVVGDGKTYPFYDKFYRVRDRYETYIDTSTLQPYKFVRNINEGGYKTYENVTFVKATNTAVTTEGVYKVPTCIQDVMSAIFYARNIDFNHLKPGDKIPFDMFLDRQVYHLYVRYLGKETIRTKYAKFHAIKFKPLLVKGTIFEGGEKMTVWVSDDPNHIALRIESPISVGSVVVDMSYYRNLRYPLSSLMDL
;
A
#
# COMPACT_ATOMS: atom_id res chain seq x y z
N MET A 1 -33.62 -67.50 2.73
CA MET A 1 -34.33 -66.23 3.01
C MET A 1 -33.40 -65.40 3.86
N ARG A 2 -32.57 -64.57 3.24
CA ARG A 2 -31.53 -63.76 3.89
C ARG A 2 -31.87 -62.28 3.69
N LEU A 3 -32.10 -61.60 4.76
CA LEU A 3 -32.43 -60.18 4.86
C LEU A 3 -31.14 -59.36 4.78
N PHE A 4 -30.96 -58.53 3.75
CA PHE A 4 -29.88 -57.55 3.67
C PHE A 4 -30.40 -56.20 4.13
N ILE A 5 -29.88 -55.73 5.28
CA ILE A 5 -30.07 -54.35 5.74
C ILE A 5 -28.95 -53.50 5.09
N ALA A 6 -29.33 -52.60 4.17
CA ALA A 6 -28.43 -51.61 3.64
C ALA A 6 -28.47 -50.36 4.54
N VAL A 7 -27.37 -50.09 5.24
CA VAL A 7 -27.17 -48.87 5.96
C VAL A 7 -26.61 -47.84 5.01
N CYS A 8 -27.43 -46.83 4.63
CA CYS A 8 -26.98 -45.67 3.91
C CYS A 8 -26.23 -44.72 4.85
N ILE A 9 -24.91 -44.73 4.77
CA ILE A 9 -24.08 -43.67 5.38
C ILE A 9 -24.04 -42.51 4.40
N LEU A 10 -24.86 -41.48 4.64
CA LEU A 10 -24.71 -40.17 4.00
C LEU A 10 -23.43 -39.51 4.55
N GLY A 11 -22.35 -39.64 3.79
CA GLY A 11 -21.16 -38.83 4.04
C GLY A 11 -21.43 -37.37 3.64
N LEU A 12 -21.61 -36.50 4.64
CA LEU A 12 -21.54 -35.06 4.45
C LEU A 12 -20.09 -34.71 4.13
N THR A 13 -19.73 -34.70 2.86
CA THR A 13 -18.48 -34.04 2.42
C THR A 13 -18.73 -32.55 2.45
N ALA A 14 -18.28 -31.88 3.51
CA ALA A 14 -18.13 -30.43 3.49
C ALA A 14 -17.19 -30.08 2.35
N LEU A 15 -17.74 -29.58 1.24
CA LEU A 15 -16.96 -28.93 0.19
C LEU A 15 -16.35 -27.66 0.82
N THR A 16 -15.15 -27.76 1.33
CA THR A 16 -14.31 -26.59 1.57
C THR A 16 -13.93 -26.07 0.18
N MET A 17 -14.71 -25.10 -0.31
CA MET A 17 -14.25 -24.32 -1.48
C MET A 17 -12.93 -23.68 -1.10
N PRO A 18 -11.86 -23.84 -1.91
CA PRO A 18 -10.65 -23.07 -1.66
C PRO A 18 -11.04 -21.59 -1.80
N LEU A 19 -10.77 -20.80 -0.76
CA LEU A 19 -10.86 -19.34 -0.84
C LEU A 19 -10.06 -18.93 -2.09
N LYS A 20 -10.73 -18.28 -3.03
CA LYS A 20 -10.05 -17.68 -4.18
C LYS A 20 -9.03 -16.70 -3.63
N ALA A 21 -7.75 -16.92 -3.92
CA ALA A 21 -6.70 -15.94 -3.70
C ALA A 21 -7.11 -14.64 -4.44
N GLY A 22 -7.57 -13.64 -3.71
CA GLY A 22 -8.15 -12.41 -4.25
C GLY A 22 -9.11 -11.73 -3.29
N ASP A 23 -9.62 -12.45 -2.28
CA ASP A 23 -10.59 -11.88 -1.34
C ASP A 23 -9.94 -11.02 -0.24
N GLU A 24 -8.63 -11.05 -0.07
CA GLU A 24 -7.94 -10.29 0.99
C GLU A 24 -8.06 -8.76 0.80
N PHE A 25 -8.12 -8.26 -0.43
CA PHE A 25 -8.42 -6.86 -0.73
C PHE A 25 -9.91 -6.59 -1.01
N CYS A 26 -10.78 -7.58 -0.82
CA CYS A 26 -12.21 -7.51 -1.14
C CYS A 26 -13.13 -7.90 0.01
N GLY A 27 -12.62 -8.49 1.05
CA GLY A 27 -13.42 -9.21 2.03
C GLY A 27 -13.48 -8.60 3.42
N GLY A 28 -14.05 -7.40 3.61
CA GLY A 28 -14.48 -6.97 4.94
C GLY A 28 -13.39 -6.74 5.99
N ILE A 29 -12.15 -6.48 5.58
CA ILE A 29 -11.09 -6.04 6.49
C ILE A 29 -11.51 -4.70 7.11
N ARG A 30 -11.53 -4.66 8.43
CA ARG A 30 -11.72 -3.42 9.18
C ARG A 30 -10.36 -2.80 9.47
N ASN A 31 -10.33 -1.48 9.54
CA ASN A 31 -9.13 -0.79 9.95
C ASN A 31 -8.74 -1.14 11.39
N THR A 32 -7.63 -1.82 11.54
CA THR A 32 -6.98 -2.14 12.81
C THR A 32 -5.60 -1.51 12.94
N ALA A 33 -5.03 -0.92 11.88
CA ALA A 33 -3.62 -0.56 11.81
C ALA A 33 -3.31 0.93 11.99
N PHE A 34 -4.23 1.83 11.67
CA PHE A 34 -3.98 3.27 11.70
C PHE A 34 -5.16 4.06 12.30
N GLN A 35 -4.96 5.34 12.57
CA GLN A 35 -6.01 6.21 13.11
C GLN A 35 -5.87 7.64 12.59
N ALA A 36 -6.94 8.44 12.77
CA ALA A 36 -6.91 9.87 12.47
C ALA A 36 -5.87 10.59 13.34
N GLY A 37 -5.19 11.57 12.75
CA GLY A 37 -4.09 12.31 13.38
C GLY A 37 -2.72 11.64 13.23
N GLU A 38 -2.63 10.45 12.60
CA GLU A 38 -1.35 9.81 12.30
C GLU A 38 -0.53 10.68 11.33
N ILE A 39 0.76 10.85 11.65
CA ILE A 39 1.75 11.50 10.78
C ILE A 39 2.95 10.56 10.64
N LEU A 40 3.35 10.29 9.40
CA LEU A 40 4.55 9.51 9.07
C LEU A 40 5.45 10.36 8.18
N THR A 41 6.72 10.51 8.57
CA THR A 41 7.72 11.27 7.79
C THR A 41 8.83 10.34 7.33
N TYR A 42 9.17 10.43 6.07
CA TYR A 42 10.18 9.63 5.41
C TYR A 42 11.27 10.51 4.82
N LYS A 43 12.53 10.08 4.93
CA LYS A 43 13.66 10.66 4.21
C LYS A 43 13.92 9.84 2.95
N VAL A 44 13.95 10.54 1.83
CA VAL A 44 14.30 9.97 0.53
C VAL A 44 15.79 10.13 0.32
N LEU A 45 16.47 9.03 0.12
CA LEU A 45 17.92 8.92 -0.02
C LEU A 45 18.26 8.36 -1.40
N TYR A 46 19.24 8.93 -2.06
CA TYR A 46 19.89 8.33 -3.20
C TYR A 46 21.10 7.49 -2.70
N LYS A 47 21.18 6.24 -3.14
CA LYS A 47 22.23 5.29 -2.78
C LYS A 47 23.06 4.92 -4.01
N LEU A 48 24.35 5.13 -3.93
CA LEU A 48 25.32 4.75 -4.96
C LEU A 48 26.57 4.19 -4.30
N GLY A 49 26.96 2.94 -4.64
CA GLY A 49 28.19 2.33 -4.13
C GLY A 49 28.31 2.29 -2.60
N GLY A 50 27.18 2.19 -1.86
CA GLY A 50 27.17 2.20 -0.40
C GLY A 50 27.08 3.60 0.24
N VAL A 51 27.20 4.68 -0.53
CA VAL A 51 27.03 6.06 -0.06
C VAL A 51 25.56 6.45 -0.14
N TYR A 52 25.03 7.05 0.94
CA TYR A 52 23.65 7.54 1.03
C TYR A 52 23.64 9.07 1.06
N VAL A 53 22.94 9.69 0.13
CA VAL A 53 22.80 11.13 0.05
C VAL A 53 21.31 11.51 0.16
N GLY A 54 20.98 12.41 1.11
CA GLY A 54 19.60 12.86 1.33
C GLY A 54 19.09 13.66 0.14
N ALA A 55 18.08 13.14 -0.57
CA ALA A 55 17.52 13.76 -1.76
C ALA A 55 16.21 14.54 -1.50
N GLY A 56 15.41 14.09 -0.53
CA GLY A 56 14.10 14.68 -0.30
C GLY A 56 13.41 14.15 0.96
N GLU A 57 12.14 14.48 1.04
CA GLU A 57 11.27 14.11 2.16
C GLU A 57 9.87 13.80 1.64
N ALA A 58 9.20 12.83 2.24
CA ALA A 58 7.78 12.59 2.06
C ALA A 58 7.08 12.57 3.43
N VAL A 59 5.90 13.19 3.50
CA VAL A 59 5.09 13.26 4.71
C VAL A 59 3.69 12.73 4.39
N PHE A 60 3.22 11.78 5.20
CA PHE A 60 1.86 11.27 5.11
C PHE A 60 1.08 11.71 6.34
N THR A 61 -0.10 12.24 6.12
CA THR A 61 -1.03 12.65 7.19
C THR A 61 -2.38 11.96 6.97
N THR A 62 -2.98 11.49 8.06
CA THR A 62 -4.30 10.87 8.06
C THR A 62 -5.25 11.69 8.89
N THR A 63 -6.34 12.17 8.32
CA THR A 63 -7.43 12.86 9.03
C THR A 63 -8.74 12.09 8.88
N LEU A 64 -9.72 12.39 9.72
CA LEU A 64 -11.08 11.89 9.59
C LEU A 64 -11.95 13.04 9.09
N GLU A 65 -12.66 12.81 8.00
CA GLU A 65 -13.50 13.81 7.34
C GLU A 65 -14.87 13.24 7.01
N HIS A 66 -15.79 14.09 6.61
CA HIS A 66 -17.12 13.70 6.13
C HIS A 66 -17.26 14.00 4.64
N MET A 67 -17.57 12.97 3.87
CA MET A 67 -17.84 13.07 2.44
C MET A 67 -19.20 12.45 2.13
N ASN A 68 -20.14 13.26 1.60
CA ASN A 68 -21.50 12.81 1.25
C ASN A 68 -22.22 12.09 2.41
N GLY A 69 -22.08 12.63 3.64
CA GLY A 69 -22.71 12.10 4.84
C GLY A 69 -22.08 10.85 5.43
N LYS A 70 -20.90 10.43 4.93
CA LYS A 70 -20.12 9.28 5.46
C LYS A 70 -18.79 9.74 5.99
N GLU A 71 -18.34 9.09 7.06
CA GLU A 71 -16.97 9.28 7.54
C GLU A 71 -15.98 8.60 6.59
N VAL A 72 -14.89 9.30 6.29
CA VAL A 72 -13.79 8.83 5.47
C VAL A 72 -12.46 9.17 6.12
N TYR A 73 -11.48 8.30 5.97
CA TYR A 73 -10.10 8.69 6.21
C TYR A 73 -9.61 9.47 4.98
N HIS A 74 -9.22 10.71 5.19
CA HIS A 74 -8.50 11.49 4.19
C HIS A 74 -7.01 11.35 4.46
N VAL A 75 -6.32 10.70 3.53
CA VAL A 75 -4.88 10.48 3.59
C VAL A 75 -4.20 11.36 2.56
N VAL A 76 -3.25 12.14 3.00
CA VAL A 76 -2.45 13.04 2.16
C VAL A 76 -1.00 12.65 2.24
N GLY A 77 -0.36 12.48 1.08
CA GLY A 77 1.07 12.25 0.93
C GLY A 77 1.70 13.41 0.15
N ASP A 78 2.57 14.18 0.80
CA ASP A 78 3.32 15.27 0.17
C ASP A 78 4.80 14.86 0.03
N GLY A 79 5.32 14.89 -1.19
CA GLY A 79 6.71 14.58 -1.54
C GLY A 79 7.45 15.78 -2.10
N LYS A 80 8.68 16.01 -1.62
CA LYS A 80 9.53 17.10 -2.13
C LYS A 80 11.01 16.77 -2.08
N THR A 81 11.75 17.23 -3.08
CA THR A 81 13.21 17.27 -3.06
C THR A 81 13.73 18.44 -2.23
N TYR A 82 14.95 18.28 -1.69
CA TYR A 82 15.64 19.37 -1.01
C TYR A 82 16.17 20.43 -2.02
N PRO A 83 16.37 21.69 -1.60
CA PRO A 83 16.76 22.78 -2.48
C PRO A 83 18.02 22.52 -3.32
N PHE A 84 18.97 21.74 -2.79
CA PHE A 84 20.17 21.35 -3.52
C PHE A 84 19.81 20.47 -4.76
N TYR A 85 18.89 19.50 -4.57
CA TYR A 85 18.46 18.59 -5.63
C TYR A 85 17.49 19.23 -6.61
N ASP A 86 16.75 20.27 -6.21
CA ASP A 86 15.85 21.02 -7.10
C ASP A 86 16.58 21.56 -8.35
N LYS A 87 17.89 21.77 -8.26
CA LYS A 87 18.72 22.23 -9.38
C LYS A 87 18.91 21.15 -10.46
N PHE A 88 18.77 19.88 -10.10
CA PHE A 88 18.96 18.73 -11.00
C PHE A 88 17.64 18.07 -11.37
N TYR A 89 16.80 17.83 -10.37
CA TYR A 89 15.51 17.16 -10.54
C TYR A 89 14.56 17.58 -9.41
N ARG A 90 13.71 18.54 -9.72
CA ARG A 90 12.75 19.07 -8.76
C ARG A 90 11.53 18.16 -8.67
N VAL A 91 11.14 17.75 -7.46
CA VAL A 91 9.91 17.01 -7.15
C VAL A 91 9.04 17.83 -6.22
N ARG A 92 7.77 17.97 -6.58
CA ARG A 92 6.69 18.52 -5.74
C ARG A 92 5.42 17.74 -6.06
N ASP A 93 5.21 16.69 -5.31
CA ASP A 93 4.12 15.75 -5.54
C ASP A 93 3.18 15.74 -4.37
N ARG A 94 1.89 15.69 -4.67
CA ARG A 94 0.82 15.53 -3.71
C ARG A 94 -0.14 14.45 -4.18
N TYR A 95 -0.36 13.49 -3.30
CA TYR A 95 -1.32 12.42 -3.44
C TYR A 95 -2.36 12.51 -2.33
N GLU A 96 -3.63 12.32 -2.67
CA GLU A 96 -4.72 12.32 -1.71
C GLU A 96 -5.67 11.16 -2.01
N THR A 97 -6.11 10.45 -0.96
CA THR A 97 -7.15 9.45 -1.09
C THR A 97 -8.17 9.61 0.04
N TYR A 98 -9.44 9.36 -0.28
CA TYR A 98 -10.56 9.40 0.65
C TYR A 98 -11.08 7.98 0.79
N ILE A 99 -10.79 7.34 1.92
CA ILE A 99 -11.00 5.91 2.16
C ILE A 99 -12.23 5.73 3.04
N ASP A 100 -13.15 4.88 2.63
CA ASP A 100 -14.31 4.45 3.43
C ASP A 100 -13.85 3.81 4.74
N THR A 101 -14.31 4.33 5.89
CA THR A 101 -13.89 3.83 7.20
C THR A 101 -14.36 2.40 7.49
N SER A 102 -15.37 1.91 6.79
CA SER A 102 -15.95 0.58 7.01
C SER A 102 -15.39 -0.51 6.10
N THR A 103 -14.97 -0.15 4.86
CA THR A 103 -14.52 -1.10 3.83
C THR A 103 -13.09 -0.93 3.40
N LEU A 104 -12.44 0.15 3.80
CA LEU A 104 -11.10 0.58 3.36
C LEU A 104 -10.96 0.73 1.82
N GLN A 105 -12.07 0.90 1.11
CA GLN A 105 -12.06 1.16 -0.31
C GLN A 105 -12.10 2.66 -0.59
N PRO A 106 -11.46 3.16 -1.65
CA PRO A 106 -11.45 4.57 -1.96
C PRO A 106 -12.82 5.04 -2.49
N TYR A 107 -13.19 6.27 -2.12
CA TYR A 107 -14.24 7.06 -2.78
C TYR A 107 -13.66 8.02 -3.80
N LYS A 108 -12.48 8.57 -3.49
CA LYS A 108 -11.85 9.58 -4.34
C LYS A 108 -10.33 9.47 -4.22
N PHE A 109 -9.65 9.70 -5.34
CA PHE A 109 -8.21 9.81 -5.42
C PHE A 109 -7.84 11.06 -6.21
N VAL A 110 -6.86 11.81 -5.70
CA VAL A 110 -6.31 12.98 -6.39
C VAL A 110 -4.80 12.87 -6.38
N ARG A 111 -4.16 13.14 -7.50
CA ARG A 111 -2.72 13.33 -7.57
C ARG A 111 -2.37 14.59 -8.36
N ASN A 112 -1.42 15.32 -7.84
CA ASN A 112 -0.81 16.47 -8.48
C ASN A 112 0.71 16.27 -8.46
N ILE A 113 1.28 15.96 -9.61
CA ILE A 113 2.68 15.59 -9.80
C ILE A 113 3.42 16.69 -10.54
N ASN A 114 4.61 17.02 -10.04
CA ASN A 114 5.52 17.92 -10.69
C ASN A 114 6.96 17.41 -10.49
N GLU A 115 7.42 16.58 -11.44
CA GLU A 115 8.69 15.85 -11.40
C GLU A 115 9.56 16.23 -12.60
N GLY A 116 10.68 16.94 -12.37
CA GLY A 116 11.65 17.24 -13.42
C GLY A 116 11.07 17.96 -14.66
N GLY A 117 9.99 18.72 -14.49
CA GLY A 117 9.25 19.39 -15.56
C GLY A 117 8.04 18.61 -16.09
N TYR A 118 7.93 17.31 -15.81
CA TYR A 118 6.70 16.58 -16.06
C TYR A 118 5.62 16.97 -15.03
N LYS A 119 4.43 17.29 -15.54
CA LYS A 119 3.30 17.67 -14.69
C LYS A 119 2.09 16.86 -15.08
N THR A 120 1.40 16.31 -14.09
CA THR A 120 0.10 15.67 -14.28
C THR A 120 -0.82 15.96 -13.12
N TYR A 121 -2.10 16.08 -13.43
CA TYR A 121 -3.16 16.18 -12.43
C TYR A 121 -4.22 15.15 -12.77
N GLU A 122 -4.59 14.33 -11.79
CA GLU A 122 -5.64 13.34 -11.91
C GLU A 122 -6.60 13.48 -10.74
N ASN A 123 -7.90 13.40 -11.02
CA ASN A 123 -8.96 13.39 -10.02
C ASN A 123 -9.94 12.29 -10.40
N VAL A 124 -10.01 11.26 -9.58
CA VAL A 124 -10.81 10.06 -9.80
C VAL A 124 -11.85 9.94 -8.71
N THR A 125 -13.12 9.75 -9.08
CA THR A 125 -14.20 9.39 -8.16
C THR A 125 -14.62 7.95 -8.41
N PHE A 126 -14.57 7.11 -7.39
CA PHE A 126 -14.98 5.70 -7.46
C PHE A 126 -16.45 5.57 -7.07
N VAL A 127 -17.28 5.14 -8.02
CA VAL A 127 -18.72 4.92 -7.81
C VAL A 127 -18.98 3.43 -7.61
N LYS A 128 -19.03 3.01 -6.35
CA LYS A 128 -19.16 1.58 -5.95
C LYS A 128 -20.44 0.94 -6.51
N ALA A 129 -21.57 1.68 -6.54
CA ALA A 129 -22.84 1.16 -7.01
C ALA A 129 -22.82 0.71 -8.48
N THR A 130 -21.97 1.29 -9.30
CA THR A 130 -21.86 1.00 -10.74
C THR A 130 -20.55 0.34 -11.12
N ASN A 131 -19.64 0.14 -10.16
CA ASN A 131 -18.27 -0.31 -10.39
C ASN A 131 -17.58 0.53 -11.48
N THR A 132 -17.52 1.84 -11.26
CA THR A 132 -16.90 2.77 -12.21
C THR A 132 -15.96 3.74 -11.51
N ALA A 133 -14.89 4.09 -12.22
CA ALA A 133 -14.00 5.22 -11.92
C ALA A 133 -14.36 6.36 -12.88
N VAL A 134 -14.72 7.51 -12.32
CA VAL A 134 -15.08 8.73 -13.06
C VAL A 134 -13.92 9.70 -12.96
N THR A 135 -13.40 10.12 -14.11
CA THR A 135 -12.31 11.10 -14.25
C THR A 135 -12.81 12.30 -15.06
N THR A 136 -11.98 13.32 -15.21
CA THR A 136 -12.26 14.46 -16.12
C THR A 136 -12.30 14.06 -17.60
N GLU A 137 -11.69 12.90 -17.94
CA GLU A 137 -11.56 12.43 -19.33
C GLU A 137 -12.56 11.33 -19.69
N GLY A 138 -13.29 10.77 -18.70
CA GLY A 138 -14.31 9.76 -18.97
C GLY A 138 -14.68 8.89 -17.79
N VAL A 139 -15.49 7.87 -18.10
CA VAL A 139 -15.99 6.88 -17.14
C VAL A 139 -15.44 5.51 -17.53
N TYR A 140 -14.80 4.84 -16.59
CA TYR A 140 -14.12 3.56 -16.80
C TYR A 140 -14.75 2.48 -15.93
N LYS A 141 -14.98 1.29 -16.47
CA LYS A 141 -15.38 0.12 -15.68
C LYS A 141 -14.21 -0.38 -14.87
N VAL A 142 -14.46 -0.69 -13.60
CA VAL A 142 -13.45 -1.18 -12.67
C VAL A 142 -13.98 -2.40 -11.90
N PRO A 143 -13.11 -3.30 -11.41
CA PRO A 143 -13.48 -4.36 -10.48
C PRO A 143 -14.10 -3.82 -9.19
N THR A 144 -14.85 -4.69 -8.49
CA THR A 144 -15.61 -4.33 -7.28
C THR A 144 -14.72 -3.78 -6.15
N CYS A 145 -13.52 -4.29 -5.98
CA CYS A 145 -12.61 -3.92 -4.88
C CYS A 145 -11.39 -3.14 -5.36
N ILE A 146 -11.62 -2.30 -6.34
CA ILE A 146 -10.57 -1.47 -6.91
C ILE A 146 -9.94 -0.56 -5.85
N GLN A 147 -8.64 -0.42 -5.91
CA GLN A 147 -7.84 0.49 -5.08
C GLN A 147 -7.23 1.59 -5.95
N ASP A 148 -6.89 2.70 -5.35
CA ASP A 148 -5.86 3.63 -5.85
C ASP A 148 -4.51 3.33 -5.20
N VAL A 149 -3.45 4.03 -5.60
CA VAL A 149 -2.09 3.83 -5.08
C VAL A 149 -2.03 4.00 -3.57
N MET A 150 -2.68 5.03 -3.02
CA MET A 150 -2.61 5.36 -1.60
C MET A 150 -3.51 4.45 -0.78
N SER A 151 -4.74 4.19 -1.25
CA SER A 151 -5.66 3.29 -0.55
C SER A 151 -5.13 1.87 -0.49
N ALA A 152 -4.44 1.38 -1.54
CA ALA A 152 -3.79 0.07 -1.53
C ALA A 152 -2.72 -0.04 -0.42
N ILE A 153 -1.91 1.00 -0.19
CA ILE A 153 -0.91 1.05 0.88
C ILE A 153 -1.59 0.96 2.25
N PHE A 154 -2.64 1.75 2.48
CA PHE A 154 -3.35 1.78 3.76
C PHE A 154 -4.18 0.51 3.99
N TYR A 155 -4.73 -0.08 2.94
CA TYR A 155 -5.37 -1.39 3.01
C TYR A 155 -4.38 -2.49 3.40
N ALA A 156 -3.21 -2.52 2.75
CA ALA A 156 -2.16 -3.52 3.00
C ALA A 156 -1.66 -3.53 4.46
N ARG A 157 -1.73 -2.40 5.18
CA ARG A 157 -1.41 -2.33 6.62
C ARG A 157 -2.34 -3.17 7.50
N ASN A 158 -3.50 -3.56 6.99
CA ASN A 158 -4.49 -4.36 7.71
C ASN A 158 -4.45 -5.86 7.36
N ILE A 159 -3.51 -6.29 6.53
CA ILE A 159 -3.33 -7.70 6.18
C ILE A 159 -2.74 -8.46 7.37
N ASP A 160 -3.32 -9.63 7.66
CA ASP A 160 -2.74 -10.56 8.63
C ASP A 160 -1.63 -11.40 7.99
N PHE A 161 -0.40 -11.00 8.23
CA PHE A 161 0.78 -11.69 7.71
C PHE A 161 1.12 -13.00 8.44
N ASN A 162 0.47 -13.32 9.56
CA ASN A 162 0.83 -14.48 10.39
C ASN A 162 0.48 -15.82 9.73
N HIS A 163 -0.47 -15.82 8.82
CA HIS A 163 -0.89 -17.02 8.08
C HIS A 163 -0.16 -17.22 6.76
N LEU A 164 0.66 -16.25 6.33
CA LEU A 164 1.37 -16.28 5.05
C LEU A 164 2.69 -17.02 5.15
N LYS A 165 3.06 -17.68 4.04
CA LYS A 165 4.37 -18.32 3.84
C LYS A 165 5.21 -17.51 2.86
N PRO A 166 6.55 -17.46 3.03
CA PRO A 166 7.41 -16.81 2.05
C PRO A 166 7.16 -17.32 0.63
N GLY A 167 6.88 -16.40 -0.29
CA GLY A 167 6.49 -16.67 -1.68
C GLY A 167 5.01 -16.45 -1.98
N ASP A 168 4.14 -16.42 -0.95
CA ASP A 168 2.72 -16.18 -1.15
C ASP A 168 2.48 -14.80 -1.77
N LYS A 169 1.49 -14.75 -2.66
CA LYS A 169 1.09 -13.55 -3.39
C LYS A 169 -0.30 -13.12 -2.94
N ILE A 170 -0.43 -11.84 -2.61
CA ILE A 170 -1.68 -11.21 -2.24
C ILE A 170 -2.10 -10.33 -3.41
N PRO A 171 -3.06 -10.77 -4.26
CA PRO A 171 -3.48 -10.01 -5.43
C PRO A 171 -4.39 -8.85 -5.05
N PHE A 172 -4.34 -7.79 -5.84
CA PHE A 172 -5.25 -6.65 -5.78
C PHE A 172 -5.35 -5.94 -7.12
N ASP A 173 -6.44 -5.22 -7.32
CA ASP A 173 -6.67 -4.42 -8.51
C ASP A 173 -6.47 -2.94 -8.19
N MET A 174 -5.75 -2.23 -9.05
CA MET A 174 -5.46 -0.81 -8.89
C MET A 174 -5.87 -0.04 -10.15
N PHE A 175 -6.54 1.10 -9.95
CA PHE A 175 -6.83 2.05 -11.03
C PHE A 175 -5.81 3.19 -11.00
N LEU A 176 -5.11 3.39 -12.10
CA LEU A 176 -4.12 4.44 -12.29
C LEU A 176 -4.01 4.77 -13.78
N ASP A 177 -3.80 6.03 -14.13
CA ASP A 177 -3.66 6.46 -15.54
C ASP A 177 -4.78 5.94 -16.45
N ARG A 178 -6.03 5.92 -15.94
CA ARG A 178 -7.25 5.46 -16.65
C ARG A 178 -7.24 3.98 -17.04
N GLN A 179 -6.41 3.18 -16.37
CA GLN A 179 -6.29 1.75 -16.60
C GLN A 179 -6.45 0.97 -15.29
N VAL A 180 -6.93 -0.26 -15.42
CA VAL A 180 -6.94 -1.23 -14.33
C VAL A 180 -5.70 -2.09 -14.44
N TYR A 181 -4.95 -2.16 -13.35
CA TYR A 181 -3.77 -3.02 -13.22
C TYR A 181 -4.06 -4.14 -12.24
N HIS A 182 -3.82 -5.38 -12.66
CA HIS A 182 -3.87 -6.57 -11.80
C HIS A 182 -2.50 -6.79 -11.18
N LEU A 183 -2.37 -6.47 -9.92
CA LEU A 183 -1.10 -6.45 -9.20
C LEU A 183 -1.11 -7.46 -8.04
N TYR A 184 0.01 -7.60 -7.37
CA TYR A 184 0.11 -8.37 -6.13
C TYR A 184 1.25 -7.85 -5.27
N VAL A 185 1.18 -8.18 -3.99
CA VAL A 185 2.28 -8.09 -3.05
C VAL A 185 2.79 -9.51 -2.79
N ARG A 186 4.11 -9.76 -2.96
CA ARG A 186 4.72 -11.04 -2.61
C ARG A 186 5.33 -10.96 -1.22
N TYR A 187 4.83 -11.75 -0.29
CA TYR A 187 5.38 -11.88 1.05
C TYR A 187 6.72 -12.63 1.01
N LEU A 188 7.72 -12.17 1.75
CA LEU A 188 9.07 -12.77 1.79
C LEU A 188 9.49 -13.23 3.20
N GLY A 189 8.64 -13.04 4.21
CA GLY A 189 8.94 -13.42 5.60
C GLY A 189 9.27 -12.23 6.49
N LYS A 190 9.82 -12.52 7.64
CA LYS A 190 10.20 -11.54 8.67
C LYS A 190 11.71 -11.53 8.84
N GLU A 191 12.27 -10.36 9.08
CA GLU A 191 13.69 -10.19 9.37
C GLU A 191 13.95 -8.97 10.25
N THR A 192 15.16 -8.87 10.78
CA THR A 192 15.60 -7.64 11.46
C THR A 192 16.30 -6.74 10.47
N ILE A 193 15.92 -5.47 10.42
CA ILE A 193 16.57 -4.46 9.58
C ILE A 193 17.17 -3.35 10.41
N ARG A 194 18.23 -2.73 9.88
CA ARG A 194 18.79 -1.48 10.39
C ARG A 194 18.58 -0.39 9.34
N THR A 195 17.87 0.67 9.71
CA THR A 195 17.77 1.90 8.93
C THR A 195 18.84 2.90 9.40
N LYS A 196 18.87 4.08 8.81
CA LYS A 196 19.72 5.18 9.31
C LYS A 196 19.33 5.61 10.74
N TYR A 197 18.10 5.39 11.15
CA TYR A 197 17.51 5.97 12.35
C TYR A 197 17.38 4.97 13.51
N ALA A 198 17.15 3.69 13.21
CA ALA A 198 16.96 2.68 14.25
C ALA A 198 17.07 1.25 13.68
N LYS A 199 16.93 0.26 14.58
CA LYS A 199 16.84 -1.16 14.28
C LYS A 199 15.41 -1.65 14.58
N PHE A 200 14.87 -2.51 13.70
CA PHE A 200 13.47 -2.95 13.79
C PHE A 200 13.31 -4.43 13.47
N HIS A 201 12.34 -5.07 14.09
CA HIS A 201 11.71 -6.27 13.55
C HIS A 201 10.79 -5.86 12.39
N ALA A 202 10.93 -6.50 11.24
CA ALA A 202 10.22 -6.08 10.03
C ALA A 202 9.65 -7.27 9.26
N ILE A 203 8.51 -7.04 8.64
CA ILE A 203 7.91 -7.89 7.62
C ILE A 203 8.42 -7.38 6.27
N LYS A 204 8.90 -8.30 5.44
CA LYS A 204 9.48 -8.00 4.12
C LYS A 204 8.56 -8.47 3.01
N PHE A 205 8.38 -7.66 2.00
CA PHE A 205 7.64 -8.03 0.80
C PHE A 205 8.10 -7.28 -0.46
N LYS A 206 7.66 -7.76 -1.62
CA LYS A 206 7.87 -7.13 -2.92
C LYS A 206 6.54 -6.89 -3.60
N PRO A 207 6.16 -5.63 -3.85
CA PRO A 207 5.03 -5.33 -4.72
C PRO A 207 5.40 -5.56 -6.19
N LEU A 208 4.43 -6.06 -6.97
CA LEU A 208 4.51 -5.97 -8.43
C LEU A 208 4.18 -4.54 -8.81
N LEU A 209 5.12 -3.83 -9.42
CA LEU A 209 4.98 -2.43 -9.81
C LEU A 209 4.61 -2.28 -11.29
N VAL A 210 3.79 -1.29 -11.58
CA VAL A 210 3.62 -0.78 -12.93
C VAL A 210 4.90 -0.05 -13.34
N LYS A 211 5.32 -0.20 -14.60
CA LYS A 211 6.47 0.53 -15.14
C LYS A 211 6.14 2.03 -15.18
N GLY A 212 6.96 2.83 -14.54
CA GLY A 212 6.84 4.29 -14.48
C GLY A 212 8.06 5.00 -15.06
N THR A 213 8.11 6.32 -14.87
CA THR A 213 9.21 7.17 -15.37
C THR A 213 10.54 6.91 -14.64
N ILE A 214 10.49 6.62 -13.34
CA ILE A 214 11.68 6.42 -12.50
C ILE A 214 11.89 4.93 -12.20
N PHE A 215 10.82 4.16 -12.00
CA PHE A 215 10.87 2.75 -11.63
C PHE A 215 10.69 1.84 -12.84
N GLU A 216 11.53 0.81 -12.95
CA GLU A 216 11.52 -0.12 -14.09
C GLU A 216 10.30 -1.06 -14.13
N GLY A 217 9.45 -1.06 -13.10
CA GLY A 217 8.35 -2.00 -12.95
C GLY A 217 8.79 -3.39 -12.47
N GLY A 218 7.85 -4.34 -12.42
CA GLY A 218 8.11 -5.69 -11.92
C GLY A 218 8.32 -5.74 -10.40
N GLU A 219 8.95 -6.80 -9.89
CA GLU A 219 9.22 -7.02 -8.46
C GLU A 219 10.60 -6.48 -8.03
N LYS A 220 11.01 -5.33 -8.51
CA LYS A 220 12.35 -4.79 -8.20
C LYS A 220 12.37 -4.02 -6.88
N MET A 221 11.26 -3.41 -6.47
CA MET A 221 11.14 -2.74 -5.19
C MET A 221 11.06 -3.75 -4.04
N THR A 222 11.72 -3.46 -2.93
CA THR A 222 11.56 -4.17 -1.68
C THR A 222 11.03 -3.23 -0.63
N VAL A 223 10.05 -3.69 0.14
CA VAL A 223 9.40 -2.92 1.22
C VAL A 223 9.55 -3.70 2.51
N TRP A 224 9.89 -2.99 3.57
CA TRP A 224 9.88 -3.48 4.95
C TRP A 224 8.90 -2.66 5.76
N VAL A 225 7.94 -3.33 6.39
CA VAL A 225 6.99 -2.71 7.32
C VAL A 225 7.26 -3.19 8.74
N SER A 226 6.82 -2.46 9.73
CA SER A 226 6.94 -2.84 11.13
C SER A 226 6.22 -4.16 11.42
N ASP A 227 6.90 -5.09 12.12
CA ASP A 227 6.31 -6.34 12.61
C ASP A 227 5.57 -6.07 13.93
N ASP A 228 4.57 -5.21 13.86
CA ASP A 228 3.64 -4.86 14.93
C ASP A 228 2.27 -4.46 14.32
N PRO A 229 1.22 -4.25 15.11
CA PRO A 229 -0.11 -3.99 14.58
C PRO A 229 -0.26 -2.71 13.72
N ASN A 230 0.72 -1.81 13.71
CA ASN A 230 0.65 -0.60 12.87
C ASN A 230 1.03 -0.88 11.41
N HIS A 231 1.89 -1.88 11.14
CA HIS A 231 2.44 -2.21 9.80
C HIS A 231 2.88 -0.97 9.01
N ILE A 232 3.56 -0.02 9.67
CA ILE A 232 4.08 1.18 8.98
C ILE A 232 5.30 0.85 8.14
N ALA A 233 5.45 1.48 6.98
CA ALA A 233 6.66 1.32 6.18
C ALA A 233 7.87 1.85 6.97
N LEU A 234 8.88 1.01 7.14
CA LEU A 234 10.13 1.35 7.82
C LEU A 234 11.22 1.71 6.80
N ARG A 235 11.26 0.91 5.72
CA ARG A 235 12.18 1.11 4.59
C ARG A 235 11.53 0.67 3.28
N ILE A 236 11.80 1.43 2.23
CA ILE A 236 11.53 1.05 0.85
C ILE A 236 12.83 1.20 0.08
N GLU A 237 13.23 0.19 -0.68
CA GLU A 237 14.40 0.27 -1.57
C GLU A 237 14.00 -0.16 -2.98
N SER A 238 14.28 0.71 -3.95
CA SER A 238 14.00 0.45 -5.36
C SER A 238 15.23 0.78 -6.19
N PRO A 239 15.77 -0.18 -6.94
CA PRO A 239 16.81 0.11 -7.91
C PRO A 239 16.27 1.04 -9.00
N ILE A 240 17.13 1.91 -9.48
CA ILE A 240 16.92 2.76 -10.64
C ILE A 240 18.06 2.52 -11.62
N SER A 241 18.06 3.17 -12.79
CA SER A 241 19.08 2.94 -13.83
C SER A 241 20.53 3.07 -13.33
N VAL A 242 20.78 3.96 -12.36
CA VAL A 242 22.07 4.09 -11.68
C VAL A 242 21.83 4.20 -10.17
N GLY A 243 22.25 3.22 -9.40
CA GLY A 243 22.06 3.18 -7.95
C GLY A 243 20.68 2.73 -7.50
N SER A 244 20.21 3.24 -6.37
CA SER A 244 18.89 2.96 -5.79
C SER A 244 18.30 4.20 -5.12
N VAL A 245 16.98 4.28 -5.09
CA VAL A 245 16.25 5.16 -4.18
C VAL A 245 15.93 4.36 -2.93
N VAL A 246 16.28 4.91 -1.78
CA VAL A 246 15.95 4.37 -0.46
C VAL A 246 15.10 5.37 0.28
N VAL A 247 14.00 4.90 0.84
CA VAL A 247 13.08 5.71 1.64
C VAL A 247 13.05 5.12 3.04
N ASP A 248 13.53 5.86 4.03
CA ASP A 248 13.57 5.45 5.43
C ASP A 248 12.60 6.29 6.27
N MET A 249 11.80 5.61 7.11
CA MET A 249 11.01 6.30 8.12
C MET A 249 11.94 7.04 9.08
N SER A 250 11.68 8.33 9.29
CA SER A 250 12.50 9.21 10.13
C SER A 250 11.75 9.80 11.31
N TYR A 251 10.43 9.86 11.22
CA TYR A 251 9.58 10.38 12.29
C TYR A 251 8.16 9.82 12.17
N TYR A 252 7.51 9.64 13.31
CA TYR A 252 6.10 9.28 13.38
C TYR A 252 5.42 10.00 14.56
N ARG A 253 4.13 10.21 14.44
CA ARG A 253 3.28 10.74 15.51
C ARG A 253 1.91 10.10 15.47
N ASN A 254 1.33 9.88 16.64
CA ASN A 254 -0.04 9.41 16.84
C ASN A 254 -0.34 8.09 16.12
N LEU A 255 0.58 7.12 16.22
CA LEU A 255 0.29 5.75 15.81
C LEU A 255 -0.86 5.17 16.64
N ARG A 256 -1.60 4.24 16.06
CA ARG A 256 -2.70 3.57 16.76
C ARG A 256 -2.21 2.70 17.91
N TYR A 257 -1.03 2.09 17.76
CA TYR A 257 -0.38 1.25 18.77
C TYR A 257 1.06 1.72 19.02
N PRO A 258 1.66 1.36 20.15
CA PRO A 258 3.10 1.53 20.34
C PRO A 258 3.89 0.86 19.21
N LEU A 259 4.99 1.45 18.79
CA LEU A 259 5.89 0.89 17.78
C LEU A 259 6.75 -0.22 18.42
N SER A 260 6.12 -1.36 18.71
CA SER A 260 6.76 -2.46 19.44
C SER A 260 7.80 -3.24 18.59
N SER A 261 7.82 -3.01 17.29
CA SER A 261 8.86 -3.53 16.39
C SER A 261 10.20 -2.81 16.53
N LEU A 262 10.23 -1.62 17.14
CA LEU A 262 11.46 -0.86 17.43
C LEU A 262 12.30 -1.62 18.45
N MET A 263 13.55 -1.89 18.11
CA MET A 263 14.52 -2.53 18.99
C MET A 263 15.38 -1.47 19.66
N ASP A 264 15.81 -1.74 20.87
CA ASP A 264 16.84 -0.93 21.53
C ASP A 264 18.12 -0.88 20.70
N LEU A 265 18.78 0.26 20.69
CA LEU A 265 19.99 0.53 19.88
C LEU A 265 21.23 -0.16 20.46
#